data_353846d243c17adb77aa8be6e62f1b57
#
_entry.id   353846d243c17adb77aa8be6e62f1b57
#
_cell.length_a   1.000
_cell.length_b   1.000
_cell.length_c   1.000
_cell.angle_alpha   90.00
_cell.angle_beta   90.00
_cell.angle_gamma   90.00
#
_symmetry.space_group_name_H-M   'P 1'
#
loop_
_entity.id
_entity.type
_entity.pdbx_description
1 polymer ?
#
loop_
_entity_poly.entity_id
_entity_poly.type
_entity_poly.pdbx_seq_one_letter_code
_entity_poly.pdbx_strand_id
1 'polypeptide(L)'
;MKRLIGDCVQLSIENARKAGVANTVFFERADATKRDYSNAGVLFANPPYGERLLDLQQAEKLYADLGRATKNSPMKQYLLSSDPLFERCYGRKADKRRKLYNGMIKCELHMYFKDPSASNRGENKHSDRPSAKRPAKR
;
A
#
# COMPACT_ATOMS: atom_id res chain seq x y z
N MET A 1 8.17 25.71 -15.17
CA MET A 1 9.12 24.76 -15.78
C MET A 1 8.76 23.34 -15.36
N LYS A 2 8.32 22.51 -16.29
CA LYS A 2 8.12 21.09 -16.00
C LYS A 2 9.50 20.43 -15.90
N ARG A 3 9.89 19.98 -14.70
CA ARG A 3 11.09 19.14 -14.55
C ARG A 3 10.85 17.82 -15.27
N LEU A 4 11.76 17.42 -16.14
CA LEU A 4 11.77 16.09 -16.72
C LEU A 4 12.03 15.06 -15.61
N ILE A 5 11.41 13.90 -15.70
CA ILE A 5 11.56 12.82 -14.70
C ILE A 5 13.02 12.41 -14.52
N GLY A 6 13.82 12.47 -15.61
CA GLY A 6 15.26 12.24 -15.55
C GLY A 6 16.00 13.21 -14.64
N ASP A 7 15.58 14.46 -14.59
CA ASP A 7 16.17 15.49 -13.71
C ASP A 7 15.91 15.20 -12.24
N CYS A 8 14.75 14.63 -11.92
CA CYS A 8 14.41 14.22 -10.56
C CYS A 8 15.30 13.09 -10.04
N VAL A 9 15.60 12.11 -10.89
CA VAL A 9 16.52 11.02 -10.55
C VAL A 9 17.93 11.56 -10.30
N GLN A 10 18.43 12.42 -11.18
CA GLN A 10 19.76 13.02 -11.03
C GLN A 10 19.86 13.87 -9.76
N LEU A 11 18.86 14.69 -9.48
CA LEU A 11 18.79 15.48 -8.25
C LEU A 11 18.77 14.58 -6.99
N SER A 12 18.03 13.49 -7.03
CA SER A 12 17.98 12.52 -5.93
C SER A 12 19.34 11.87 -5.67
N ILE A 13 20.07 11.50 -6.72
CA ILE A 13 21.42 10.95 -6.63
C ILE A 13 22.37 11.97 -5.99
N GLU A 14 22.32 13.22 -6.40
CA GLU A 14 23.13 14.30 -5.84
C GLU A 14 22.83 14.52 -4.36
N ASN A 15 21.56 14.54 -4.00
CA ASN A 15 21.12 14.70 -2.61
C ASN A 15 21.57 13.52 -1.72
N ALA A 16 21.51 12.30 -2.23
CA ALA A 16 22.00 11.11 -1.53
C ALA A 16 23.52 11.17 -1.31
N ARG A 17 24.26 11.68 -2.28
CA ARG A 17 25.72 11.90 -2.15
C ARG A 17 26.02 12.91 -1.06
N LYS A 18 25.34 14.04 -1.05
CA LYS A 18 25.48 15.09 -0.01
C LYS A 18 25.12 14.58 1.38
N ALA A 19 24.13 13.71 1.47
CA ALA A 19 23.70 13.09 2.73
C ALA A 19 24.61 11.93 3.18
N GLY A 20 25.56 11.49 2.36
CA GLY A 20 26.48 10.40 2.68
C GLY A 20 25.86 9.00 2.59
N VAL A 21 24.75 8.84 1.88
CA VAL A 21 24.00 7.57 1.77
C VAL A 21 23.98 6.98 0.36
N ALA A 22 24.84 7.50 -0.55
CA ALA A 22 24.87 7.09 -1.95
C ALA A 22 25.12 5.58 -2.15
N ASN A 23 25.83 4.93 -1.24
CA ASN A 23 26.11 3.49 -1.28
C ASN A 23 24.93 2.62 -0.77
N THR A 24 23.93 3.23 -0.16
CA THR A 24 22.80 2.52 0.46
C THR A 24 21.49 2.66 -0.33
N VAL A 25 21.36 3.76 -1.09
CA VAL A 25 20.13 4.13 -1.79
C VAL A 25 20.36 4.12 -3.30
N PHE A 26 19.47 3.47 -4.03
CA PHE A 26 19.43 3.47 -5.49
C PHE A 26 18.22 4.22 -5.98
N PHE A 27 18.40 5.00 -7.06
CA PHE A 27 17.33 5.72 -7.73
C PHE A 27 17.18 5.22 -9.16
N GLU A 28 15.96 4.90 -9.52
CA GLU A 28 15.64 4.36 -10.83
C GLU A 28 14.35 4.98 -11.34
N ARG A 29 14.33 5.35 -12.61
CA ARG A 29 13.09 5.67 -13.30
C ARG A 29 12.45 4.38 -13.77
N ALA A 30 11.27 4.06 -13.24
CA ALA A 30 10.55 2.85 -13.60
C ALA A 30 9.04 3.06 -13.51
N ASP A 31 8.29 2.23 -14.24
CA ASP A 31 6.85 2.10 -14.06
C ASP A 31 6.59 1.12 -12.89
N ALA A 32 6.07 1.65 -11.80
CA ALA A 32 5.80 0.87 -10.61
C ALA A 32 4.78 -0.26 -10.84
N THR A 33 3.90 -0.11 -11.83
CA THR A 33 2.87 -1.12 -12.16
C THR A 33 3.41 -2.31 -12.96
N LYS A 34 4.61 -2.17 -13.50
CA LYS A 34 5.28 -3.19 -14.34
C LYS A 34 6.49 -3.84 -13.69
N ARG A 35 6.77 -3.46 -12.45
CA ARG A 35 7.92 -3.99 -11.71
C ARG A 35 7.59 -5.37 -11.12
N ASP A 36 8.59 -6.23 -11.05
CA ASP A 36 8.51 -7.48 -10.29
C ASP A 36 8.78 -7.22 -8.78
N TYR A 37 7.80 -7.55 -7.95
CA TYR A 37 7.88 -7.39 -6.50
C TYR A 37 8.09 -8.71 -5.76
N SER A 38 8.38 -9.80 -6.43
CA SER A 38 8.51 -11.13 -5.83
C SER A 38 9.59 -11.22 -4.74
N ASN A 39 10.67 -10.43 -4.88
CA ASN A 39 11.80 -10.39 -3.94
C ASN A 39 11.84 -9.11 -3.09
N ALA A 40 10.81 -8.29 -3.15
CA ALA A 40 10.75 -7.06 -2.36
C ALA A 40 10.45 -7.38 -0.88
N GLY A 41 11.13 -6.69 0.04
CA GLY A 41 10.90 -6.82 1.48
C GLY A 41 9.78 -5.93 1.98
N VAL A 42 9.86 -4.64 1.64
CA VAL A 42 8.89 -3.61 2.06
C VAL A 42 8.67 -2.63 0.93
N LEU A 43 7.43 -2.25 0.71
CA LEU A 43 7.04 -1.16 -0.20
C LEU A 43 6.52 0.02 0.62
N PHE A 44 7.10 1.19 0.41
CA PHE A 44 6.50 2.46 0.81
C PHE A 44 6.13 3.25 -0.43
N ALA A 45 4.89 3.68 -0.55
CA ALA A 45 4.43 4.44 -1.69
C ALA A 45 3.60 5.65 -1.26
N ASN A 46 3.88 6.76 -1.90
CA ASN A 46 3.10 7.99 -1.82
C ASN A 46 2.64 8.37 -3.24
N PRO A 47 1.68 7.63 -3.79
CA PRO A 47 1.18 7.87 -5.14
C PRO A 47 0.38 9.18 -5.21
N PRO A 48 0.12 9.70 -6.41
CA PRO A 48 -0.73 10.89 -6.57
C PRO A 48 -2.12 10.65 -6.00
N TYR A 49 -2.72 11.69 -5.40
CA TYR A 49 -4.03 11.58 -4.74
C TYR A 49 -5.21 11.92 -5.66
N GLY A 50 -4.94 12.59 -6.79
CA GLY A 50 -5.99 13.00 -7.71
C GLY A 50 -6.87 14.13 -7.18
N GLU A 51 -6.35 15.34 -7.02
CA GLU A 51 -7.08 16.50 -6.54
C GLU A 51 -8.16 16.99 -7.54
N ARG A 52 -7.96 16.69 -8.83
CA ARG A 52 -8.92 16.98 -9.90
C ARG A 52 -9.62 15.69 -10.34
N LEU A 53 -10.84 15.79 -10.90
CA LEU A 53 -11.62 14.62 -11.31
C LEU A 53 -10.88 13.71 -12.31
N LEU A 54 -10.24 14.27 -13.35
CA LEU A 54 -9.46 13.49 -14.31
C LEU A 54 -8.22 12.88 -13.65
N ASP A 55 -7.56 13.64 -12.78
CA ASP A 55 -6.40 13.16 -12.02
C ASP A 55 -6.81 12.08 -11.02
N LEU A 56 -8.01 12.15 -10.44
CA LEU A 56 -8.57 11.13 -9.57
C LEU A 56 -8.78 9.81 -10.32
N GLN A 57 -9.35 9.84 -11.52
CA GLN A 57 -9.54 8.64 -12.34
C GLN A 57 -8.21 7.99 -12.71
N GLN A 58 -7.21 8.79 -13.05
CA GLN A 58 -5.85 8.31 -13.33
C GLN A 58 -5.18 7.73 -12.08
N ALA A 59 -5.36 8.37 -10.93
CA ALA A 59 -4.84 7.88 -9.66
C ALA A 59 -5.50 6.55 -9.28
N GLU A 60 -6.81 6.43 -9.39
CA GLU A 60 -7.55 5.20 -9.11
C GLU A 60 -7.14 4.05 -10.05
N LYS A 61 -6.91 4.35 -11.33
CA LYS A 61 -6.36 3.37 -12.27
C LYS A 61 -4.96 2.93 -11.86
N LEU A 62 -4.11 3.86 -11.45
CA LEU A 62 -2.78 3.54 -10.92
C LEU A 62 -2.87 2.63 -9.68
N TYR A 63 -3.79 2.90 -8.76
CA TYR A 63 -4.00 2.06 -7.58
C TYR A 63 -4.41 0.64 -7.96
N ALA A 64 -5.31 0.50 -8.92
CA ALA A 64 -5.75 -0.80 -9.42
C ALA A 64 -4.60 -1.57 -10.09
N ASP A 65 -3.83 -0.91 -10.93
CA ASP A 65 -2.69 -1.50 -11.62
C ASP A 65 -1.59 -1.91 -10.66
N LEU A 66 -1.29 -1.08 -9.67
CA LEU A 66 -0.31 -1.38 -8.62
C LEU A 66 -0.79 -2.52 -7.72
N GLY A 67 -2.08 -2.55 -7.39
CA GLY A 67 -2.69 -3.63 -6.63
C GLY A 67 -2.54 -4.98 -7.33
N ARG A 68 -2.73 -5.03 -8.64
CA ARG A 68 -2.49 -6.24 -9.45
C ARG A 68 -1.02 -6.64 -9.48
N ALA A 69 -0.12 -5.67 -9.65
CA ALA A 69 1.33 -5.93 -9.70
C ALA A 69 1.88 -6.48 -8.37
N THR A 70 1.28 -6.10 -7.25
CA THR A 70 1.75 -6.47 -5.89
C THR A 70 0.96 -7.62 -5.26
N LYS A 71 -0.09 -8.11 -5.90
CA LYS A 71 -1.06 -9.06 -5.35
C LYS A 71 -0.42 -10.33 -4.79
N ASN A 72 0.56 -10.88 -5.46
CA ASN A 72 1.20 -12.15 -5.10
C ASN A 72 2.55 -11.95 -4.37
N SER A 73 2.92 -10.72 -4.06
CA SER A 73 4.16 -10.45 -3.35
C SER A 73 3.99 -10.66 -1.84
N PRO A 74 4.96 -11.31 -1.18
CA PRO A 74 4.95 -11.49 0.28
C PRO A 74 5.39 -10.22 1.03
N MET A 75 5.76 -9.15 0.35
CA MET A 75 6.26 -7.92 0.96
C MET A 75 5.21 -7.23 1.83
N LYS A 76 5.69 -6.52 2.83
CA LYS A 76 4.87 -5.56 3.58
C LYS A 76 4.70 -4.28 2.75
N GLN A 77 3.51 -3.71 2.80
CA GLN A 77 3.16 -2.55 1.96
C GLN A 77 2.56 -1.45 2.82
N TYR A 78 2.99 -0.23 2.54
CA TYR A 78 2.54 0.98 3.21
C TYR A 78 2.27 2.04 2.16
N LEU A 79 0.98 2.35 1.93
CA LEU A 79 0.55 3.25 0.88
C LEU A 79 -0.27 4.41 1.46
N LEU A 80 0.16 5.61 1.15
CA LEU A 80 -0.49 6.84 1.59
C LEU A 80 -1.44 7.34 0.50
N SER A 81 -2.68 7.60 0.85
CA SER A 81 -3.67 8.18 -0.07
C SER A 81 -4.71 9.00 0.67
N SER A 82 -5.21 10.04 0.02
CA SER A 82 -6.37 10.82 0.47
C SER A 82 -7.69 10.29 -0.10
N ASP A 83 -7.64 9.34 -1.03
CA ASP A 83 -8.83 8.80 -1.69
C ASP A 83 -9.56 7.81 -0.74
N PRO A 84 -10.83 8.09 -0.38
CA PRO A 84 -11.63 7.16 0.44
C PRO A 84 -11.90 5.81 -0.24
N LEU A 85 -11.77 5.73 -1.57
CA LEU A 85 -11.94 4.52 -2.36
C LEU A 85 -10.62 3.76 -2.62
N PHE A 86 -9.53 4.14 -1.95
CA PHE A 86 -8.22 3.55 -2.19
C PHE A 86 -8.24 2.01 -2.08
N GLU A 87 -8.78 1.47 -1.00
CA GLU A 87 -8.81 0.02 -0.78
C GLU A 87 -9.62 -0.72 -1.84
N ARG A 88 -10.72 -0.13 -2.30
CA ARG A 88 -11.55 -0.68 -3.37
C ARG A 88 -10.79 -0.72 -4.70
N CYS A 89 -10.11 0.37 -5.05
CA CYS A 89 -9.32 0.45 -6.27
C CYS A 89 -8.10 -0.45 -6.22
N TYR A 90 -7.42 -0.48 -5.09
CA TYR A 90 -6.24 -1.33 -4.87
C TYR A 90 -6.59 -2.84 -4.89
N GLY A 91 -7.85 -3.16 -4.59
CA GLY A 91 -8.37 -4.53 -4.62
C GLY A 91 -8.08 -5.34 -3.36
N ARG A 92 -7.64 -4.69 -2.29
CA ARG A 92 -7.36 -5.33 -1.01
C ARG A 92 -7.65 -4.39 0.14
N LYS A 93 -8.37 -4.88 1.15
CA LYS A 93 -8.58 -4.16 2.39
C LYS A 93 -7.30 -4.13 3.22
N ALA A 94 -6.94 -2.95 3.73
CA ALA A 94 -5.77 -2.80 4.59
C ALA A 94 -5.92 -3.56 5.91
N ASP A 95 -4.83 -4.13 6.39
CA ASP A 95 -4.79 -4.77 7.71
C ASP A 95 -4.92 -3.73 8.83
N LYS A 96 -4.35 -2.55 8.61
CA LYS A 96 -4.45 -1.39 9.49
C LYS A 96 -4.43 -0.10 8.68
N ARG A 97 -5.16 0.90 9.13
CA ARG A 97 -5.15 2.26 8.57
C ARG A 97 -4.78 3.25 9.65
N ARG A 98 -4.01 4.25 9.30
CA ARG A 98 -3.63 5.34 10.18
C ARG A 98 -3.90 6.67 9.50
N LYS A 99 -4.63 7.55 10.18
CA LYS A 99 -4.87 8.91 9.72
C LYS A 99 -3.59 9.73 9.84
N LEU A 100 -3.20 10.35 8.76
CA LEU A 100 -2.06 11.26 8.67
C LEU A 100 -2.45 12.50 7.88
N TYR A 101 -1.69 13.56 8.05
CA TYR A 101 -1.84 14.78 7.26
C TYR A 101 -0.59 15.02 6.43
N ASN A 102 -0.78 15.26 5.14
CA ASN A 102 0.28 15.72 4.24
C ASN A 102 0.00 17.21 3.95
N GLY A 103 0.63 18.10 4.72
CA GLY A 103 0.24 19.50 4.76
C GLY A 103 -1.19 19.66 5.28
N MET A 104 -2.07 20.27 4.48
CA MET A 104 -3.51 20.45 4.77
C MET A 104 -4.37 19.25 4.36
N ILE A 105 -3.80 18.29 3.62
CA ILE A 105 -4.54 17.17 3.07
C ILE A 105 -4.60 16.04 4.09
N LYS A 106 -5.82 15.65 4.46
CA LYS A 106 -6.05 14.46 5.28
C LYS A 106 -5.84 13.21 4.44
N CYS A 107 -4.94 12.35 4.89
CA CYS A 107 -4.61 11.10 4.24
C CYS A 107 -4.83 9.91 5.19
N GLU A 108 -4.88 8.73 4.61
CA GLU A 108 -4.78 7.47 5.34
C GLU A 108 -3.57 6.68 4.87
N LEU A 109 -2.77 6.22 5.81
CA LEU A 109 -1.72 5.24 5.55
C LEU A 109 -2.34 3.85 5.62
N HIS A 110 -2.42 3.19 4.47
CA HIS A 110 -2.93 1.83 4.35
C HIS A 110 -1.78 0.85 4.53
N MET A 111 -1.88 -0.02 5.53
CA MET A 111 -0.82 -0.93 5.92
C MET A 111 -1.24 -2.37 5.62
N TYR A 112 -0.37 -3.09 4.91
CA TYR A 112 -0.53 -4.49 4.53
C TYR A 112 0.69 -5.27 5.03
N PHE A 113 0.56 -5.98 6.13
CA PHE A 113 1.65 -6.71 6.77
C PHE A 113 1.30 -8.16 7.10
N LYS A 114 0.05 -8.57 6.92
CA LYS A 114 -0.38 -9.96 7.06
C LYS A 114 -0.18 -10.70 5.75
N ASP A 115 0.25 -11.95 5.85
CA ASP A 115 0.35 -12.82 4.70
C ASP A 115 -1.06 -13.10 4.13
N PRO A 116 -1.30 -12.82 2.85
CA PRO A 116 -2.59 -13.11 2.20
C PRO A 116 -3.00 -14.57 2.29
N SER A 117 -2.04 -15.49 2.37
CA SER A 117 -2.29 -16.93 2.50
C SER A 117 -2.74 -17.34 3.91
N ALA A 118 -2.43 -16.53 4.92
CA ALA A 118 -2.80 -16.80 6.31
C ALA A 118 -4.25 -16.44 6.63
N SER A 119 -4.86 -15.50 5.91
CA SER A 119 -6.25 -15.08 6.13
C SER A 119 -7.27 -16.15 5.73
N ASN A 120 -6.93 -17.06 4.83
CA ASN A 120 -7.79 -18.19 4.45
C ASN A 120 -7.76 -19.36 5.44
N ARG A 121 -6.88 -19.36 6.44
CA ARG A 121 -6.82 -20.43 7.46
C ARG A 121 -7.66 -20.15 8.70
N GLY A 122 -8.23 -18.95 8.81
CA GLY A 122 -8.93 -18.48 10.02
C GLY A 122 -10.43 -18.60 10.01
N GLU A 123 -11.08 -18.85 8.86
CA GLU A 123 -12.56 -18.85 8.79
C GLU A 123 -13.21 -20.22 8.96
N ASN A 124 -12.46 -21.27 9.23
CA ASN A 124 -13.01 -22.62 9.40
C ASN A 124 -12.97 -23.13 10.84
N LYS A 125 -13.06 -22.24 11.83
CA LYS A 125 -13.28 -22.61 13.23
C LYS A 125 -14.48 -21.86 13.81
N HIS A 126 -15.64 -22.07 13.21
CA HIS A 126 -16.88 -21.77 13.90
C HIS A 126 -17.94 -22.80 13.57
N SER A 127 -17.82 -23.96 14.15
CA SER A 127 -18.95 -24.82 14.42
C SER A 127 -18.55 -25.72 15.59
N ASP A 128 -19.46 -25.80 16.51
CA ASP A 128 -19.52 -26.62 17.71
C ASP A 128 -19.00 -25.98 19.01
N ARG A 129 -19.80 -25.05 19.50
CA ARG A 129 -20.04 -25.02 20.93
C ARG A 129 -21.27 -25.94 21.20
N PRO A 130 -21.09 -27.06 21.90
CA PRO A 130 -22.24 -27.77 22.41
C PRO A 130 -23.01 -26.85 23.38
N SER A 131 -24.28 -26.66 23.11
CA SER A 131 -25.15 -25.96 24.02
C SER A 131 -25.14 -26.69 25.37
N ALA A 132 -24.53 -26.07 26.35
CA ALA A 132 -24.63 -26.55 27.72
C ALA A 132 -26.08 -26.40 28.16
N LYS A 133 -26.81 -27.52 28.28
CA LYS A 133 -28.09 -27.57 28.95
C LYS A 133 -27.88 -27.11 30.39
N ARG A 134 -28.49 -26.01 30.76
CA ARG A 134 -28.59 -25.63 32.18
C ARG A 134 -29.34 -26.72 32.92
N PRO A 135 -28.84 -27.22 34.05
CA PRO A 135 -29.63 -28.11 34.88
C PRO A 135 -30.86 -27.36 35.41
N ALA A 136 -31.99 -28.00 35.31
CA ALA A 136 -33.24 -27.49 35.87
C ALA A 136 -33.05 -27.29 37.38
N LYS A 137 -33.33 -26.09 37.89
CA LYS A 137 -33.45 -25.87 39.33
C LYS A 137 -34.77 -26.48 39.81
N ARG A 138 -34.65 -27.36 40.73
CA ARG A 138 -35.80 -27.75 41.59
C ARG A 138 -36.17 -26.61 42.52
#